data_63fc32a0430f62d4c74535f704aee303
#
_entry.id   63fc32a0430f62d4c74535f704aee303
#
_cell.length_a   1.000
_cell.length_b   1.000
_cell.length_c   1.000
_cell.angle_alpha   90.00
_cell.angle_beta   90.00
_cell.angle_gamma   90.00
#
_symmetry.space_group_name_H-M   'P 1'
#
loop_
_entity.id
_entity.type
_entity.pdbx_description
1 polymer ?
#
loop_
_entity_poly.entity_id
_entity_poly.type
_entity_poly.pdbx_seq_one_letter_code
_entity_poly.pdbx_strand_id
1 'polypeptide(L)'
;TLLSISCAHEAKNQSSSNSTSDSIAPTFLKQEEAALLLQKEDEHIRRWSSFDLASHTVGIEGGKQGYLQFAGAQTRNWNDEETALLQKSSQSINQIIREKELKLPFPEEVRLIKSTIKEEGGAGGYTRDTYIVLIDRLLEHPEYVTKLLAHEAFHVLTRNNPDFRKKMYSIIGFNIL
;
A
#
# COMPACT_ATOMS: atom_id res chain seq x y z
N THR A 1 28.70 -41.45 35.62
CA THR A 1 27.99 -40.19 35.92
C THR A 1 27.91 -39.36 34.65
N LEU A 2 26.74 -39.47 33.97
CA LEU A 2 26.44 -38.72 32.74
C LEU A 2 25.59 -37.52 33.12
N LEU A 3 26.10 -36.31 32.89
CA LEU A 3 25.39 -35.06 32.99
C LEU A 3 24.73 -34.76 31.63
N SER A 4 23.40 -34.84 31.58
CA SER A 4 22.60 -34.37 30.44
C SER A 4 22.36 -32.87 30.60
N ILE A 5 22.91 -32.07 29.68
CA ILE A 5 22.62 -30.66 29.57
C ILE A 5 21.43 -30.54 28.63
N SER A 6 20.26 -30.18 29.19
CA SER A 6 19.03 -29.83 28.44
C SER A 6 19.14 -28.37 27.98
N CYS A 7 19.36 -28.14 26.70
CA CYS A 7 19.18 -26.81 26.08
C CYS A 7 17.71 -26.57 25.82
N ALA A 8 17.05 -25.82 26.69
CA ALA A 8 15.76 -25.25 26.41
C ALA A 8 15.93 -24.08 25.42
N HIS A 9 15.47 -24.28 24.18
CA HIS A 9 15.31 -23.20 23.21
C HIS A 9 14.01 -22.44 23.56
N GLU A 10 14.17 -21.32 24.24
CA GLU A 10 13.10 -20.33 24.33
C GLU A 10 12.90 -19.69 22.94
N ALA A 11 11.84 -20.10 22.27
CA ALA A 11 11.32 -19.40 21.10
C ALA A 11 10.80 -18.02 21.57
N LYS A 12 11.59 -16.97 21.38
CA LYS A 12 11.12 -15.58 21.51
C LYS A 12 10.05 -15.34 20.45
N ASN A 13 8.81 -15.39 20.87
CA ASN A 13 7.66 -14.94 20.11
C ASN A 13 7.78 -13.40 20.01
N GLN A 14 8.43 -12.90 18.94
CA GLN A 14 8.40 -11.48 18.60
C GLN A 14 7.02 -11.16 18.03
N SER A 15 6.08 -10.84 18.91
CA SER A 15 4.91 -10.07 18.53
C SER A 15 5.40 -8.67 18.13
N SER A 16 5.56 -8.43 16.83
CA SER A 16 5.68 -7.07 16.32
C SER A 16 4.39 -6.34 16.68
N SER A 17 4.42 -5.51 17.71
CA SER A 17 3.38 -4.54 17.98
C SER A 17 3.38 -3.58 16.78
N ASN A 18 2.45 -3.76 15.84
CA ASN A 18 2.19 -2.76 14.81
C ASN A 18 1.67 -1.53 15.54
N SER A 19 2.54 -0.56 15.80
CA SER A 19 2.12 0.73 16.32
C SER A 19 1.26 1.40 15.25
N THR A 20 0.16 2.00 15.69
CA THR A 20 -0.80 2.69 14.81
C THR A 20 -0.79 4.18 15.11
N SER A 21 -1.09 4.98 14.09
CA SER A 21 -1.21 6.43 14.16
C SER A 21 -2.62 6.86 13.78
N ASP A 22 -3.14 7.91 14.41
CA ASP A 22 -4.42 8.52 14.01
C ASP A 22 -4.27 9.48 12.80
N SER A 23 -3.17 9.40 12.05
CA SER A 23 -2.88 10.30 10.95
C SER A 23 -2.11 9.61 9.82
N ILE A 24 -2.24 10.13 8.61
CA ILE A 24 -1.44 9.71 7.46
C ILE A 24 -0.06 10.37 7.57
N ALA A 25 1.00 9.56 7.67
CA ALA A 25 2.39 9.99 7.61
C ALA A 25 3.00 9.46 6.29
N PRO A 26 3.04 10.26 5.21
CA PRO A 26 3.53 9.81 3.92
C PRO A 26 5.06 9.74 3.88
N THR A 27 5.59 8.62 3.40
CA THR A 27 7.00 8.44 3.06
C THR A 27 7.14 8.22 1.57
N PHE A 28 7.95 9.03 0.92
CA PHE A 28 8.15 9.01 -0.53
C PHE A 28 9.30 8.07 -0.88
N LEU A 29 8.99 6.93 -1.50
CA LEU A 29 10.02 5.99 -1.91
C LEU A 29 10.76 6.49 -3.14
N LYS A 30 12.09 6.29 -3.17
CA LYS A 30 12.90 6.48 -4.36
C LYS A 30 12.59 5.40 -5.38
N GLN A 31 12.85 5.69 -6.66
CA GLN A 31 12.54 4.79 -7.77
C GLN A 31 13.11 3.38 -7.56
N GLU A 32 14.37 3.26 -7.09
CA GLU A 32 15.02 1.98 -6.90
C GLU A 32 14.38 1.16 -5.78
N GLU A 33 14.04 1.82 -4.66
CA GLU A 33 13.35 1.18 -3.53
C GLU A 33 11.95 0.74 -3.92
N ALA A 34 11.22 1.60 -4.63
CA ALA A 34 9.90 1.33 -5.17
C ALA A 34 9.92 0.15 -6.17
N ALA A 35 10.91 0.12 -7.07
CA ALA A 35 11.08 -0.96 -8.04
C ALA A 35 11.30 -2.30 -7.34
N LEU A 36 12.19 -2.35 -6.34
CA LEU A 36 12.44 -3.56 -5.55
C LEU A 36 11.17 -4.03 -4.79
N LEU A 37 10.33 -3.10 -4.38
CA LEU A 37 9.09 -3.42 -3.68
C LEU A 37 8.04 -3.99 -4.64
N LEU A 38 7.84 -3.38 -5.83
CA LEU A 38 6.88 -3.86 -6.83
C LEU A 38 7.34 -5.16 -7.53
N GLN A 39 8.61 -5.50 -7.47
CA GLN A 39 9.13 -6.77 -7.97
C GLN A 39 8.91 -7.95 -7.02
N LYS A 40 8.44 -7.69 -5.80
CA LYS A 40 8.11 -8.76 -4.84
C LYS A 40 6.70 -9.28 -5.09
N GLU A 41 6.55 -10.59 -5.04
CA GLU A 41 5.25 -11.23 -5.04
C GLU A 41 4.54 -10.98 -3.72
N ASP A 42 3.53 -10.13 -3.72
CA ASP A 42 2.67 -9.86 -2.58
C ASP A 42 1.49 -10.85 -2.47
N GLU A 43 0.66 -10.71 -1.45
CA GLU A 43 -0.49 -11.59 -1.24
C GLU A 43 -1.52 -11.47 -2.37
N HIS A 44 -1.70 -10.29 -2.95
CA HIS A 44 -2.61 -10.07 -4.07
C HIS A 44 -2.18 -10.88 -5.30
N ILE A 45 -0.91 -10.76 -5.70
CA ILE A 45 -0.34 -11.46 -6.85
C ILE A 45 -0.30 -12.98 -6.62
N ARG A 46 -0.05 -13.42 -5.38
CA ARG A 46 -0.09 -14.84 -5.03
C ARG A 46 -1.46 -15.48 -5.23
N ARG A 47 -2.52 -14.71 -5.05
CA ARG A 47 -3.92 -15.17 -5.19
C ARG A 47 -4.43 -15.16 -6.63
N TRP A 48 -3.65 -14.66 -7.58
CA TRP A 48 -4.07 -14.63 -8.98
C TRP A 48 -4.39 -16.02 -9.50
N SER A 49 -5.57 -16.14 -10.09
CA SER A 49 -5.94 -17.30 -10.90
C SER A 49 -5.14 -17.29 -12.21
N SER A 50 -5.23 -18.38 -12.98
CA SER A 50 -4.65 -18.43 -14.33
C SER A 50 -5.24 -17.37 -15.25
N PHE A 51 -6.51 -17.00 -15.07
CA PHE A 51 -7.17 -15.95 -15.84
C PHE A 51 -6.61 -14.57 -15.46
N ASP A 52 -6.48 -14.27 -14.15
CA ASP A 52 -5.89 -13.00 -13.69
C ASP A 52 -4.47 -12.85 -14.23
N LEU A 53 -3.65 -13.89 -14.10
CA LEU A 53 -2.30 -13.90 -14.64
C LEU A 53 -2.29 -13.62 -16.15
N ALA A 54 -3.12 -14.31 -16.91
CA ALA A 54 -3.20 -14.12 -18.35
C ALA A 54 -3.60 -12.69 -18.72
N SER A 55 -4.56 -12.08 -17.99
CA SER A 55 -5.01 -10.70 -18.23
C SER A 55 -3.95 -9.66 -17.93
N HIS A 56 -3.16 -9.84 -16.86
CA HIS A 56 -2.09 -8.91 -16.46
C HIS A 56 -0.78 -9.10 -17.25
N THR A 57 -0.62 -10.22 -17.92
CA THR A 57 0.60 -10.51 -18.71
C THR A 57 0.42 -10.40 -20.21
N VAL A 58 -0.68 -9.80 -20.68
CA VAL A 58 -0.88 -9.56 -22.13
C VAL A 58 0.28 -8.74 -22.69
N GLY A 59 1.01 -9.32 -23.63
CA GLY A 59 2.19 -8.68 -24.24
C GLY A 59 3.43 -8.65 -23.35
N ILE A 60 3.41 -9.34 -22.20
CA ILE A 60 4.56 -9.48 -21.29
C ILE A 60 5.05 -10.94 -21.35
N GLU A 61 6.31 -11.15 -21.72
CA GLU A 61 6.93 -12.46 -21.67
C GLU A 61 7.35 -12.85 -20.25
N GLY A 62 7.44 -14.16 -19.97
CA GLY A 62 7.91 -14.66 -18.67
C GLY A 62 6.82 -14.78 -17.58
N GLY A 63 5.54 -14.64 -17.96
CA GLY A 63 4.42 -14.86 -17.04
C GLY A 63 4.50 -13.96 -15.79
N LYS A 64 4.26 -14.52 -14.59
CA LYS A 64 4.28 -13.77 -13.32
C LYS A 64 5.61 -13.05 -13.07
N GLN A 65 6.73 -13.70 -13.34
CA GLN A 65 8.04 -13.09 -13.15
C GLN A 65 8.26 -11.92 -14.13
N GLY A 66 7.84 -12.07 -15.38
CA GLY A 66 7.86 -10.98 -16.36
C GLY A 66 7.00 -9.80 -15.92
N TYR A 67 5.79 -10.06 -15.39
CA TYR A 67 4.93 -9.02 -14.82
C TYR A 67 5.62 -8.27 -13.67
N LEU A 68 6.23 -8.97 -12.72
CA LEU A 68 6.92 -8.34 -11.60
C LEU A 68 8.08 -7.44 -12.07
N GLN A 69 8.85 -7.88 -13.04
CA GLN A 69 9.89 -7.06 -13.65
C GLN A 69 9.31 -5.85 -14.37
N PHE A 70 8.23 -6.05 -15.13
CA PHE A 70 7.52 -4.95 -15.80
C PHE A 70 6.99 -3.93 -14.80
N ALA A 71 6.34 -4.35 -13.71
CA ALA A 71 5.82 -3.46 -12.68
C ALA A 71 6.94 -2.62 -12.04
N GLY A 72 8.06 -3.24 -11.67
CA GLY A 72 9.23 -2.50 -11.15
C GLY A 72 9.78 -1.48 -12.16
N ALA A 73 9.76 -1.78 -13.46
CA ALA A 73 10.22 -0.86 -14.49
C ALA A 73 9.30 0.38 -14.69
N GLN A 74 8.07 0.32 -14.20
CA GLN A 74 7.13 1.45 -14.28
C GLN A 74 7.38 2.53 -13.23
N THR A 75 8.15 2.26 -12.17
CA THR A 75 8.41 3.22 -11.09
C THR A 75 9.17 4.47 -11.56
N ARG A 76 8.93 5.59 -10.89
CA ARG A 76 9.53 6.89 -11.18
C ARG A 76 9.97 7.57 -9.88
N ASN A 77 10.89 8.52 -9.96
CA ASN A 77 11.22 9.41 -8.85
C ASN A 77 10.17 10.52 -8.71
N TRP A 78 9.91 10.89 -7.48
CA TRP A 78 9.13 12.08 -7.15
C TRP A 78 9.94 13.35 -7.45
N ASN A 79 9.28 14.43 -7.85
CA ASN A 79 9.84 15.75 -7.85
C ASN A 79 9.32 16.58 -6.66
N ASP A 80 9.88 17.77 -6.45
CA ASP A 80 9.54 18.63 -5.30
C ASP A 80 8.09 19.14 -5.35
N GLU A 81 7.55 19.42 -6.52
CA GLU A 81 6.18 19.89 -6.68
C GLU A 81 5.16 18.79 -6.32
N GLU A 82 5.42 17.57 -6.77
CA GLU A 82 4.58 16.40 -6.46
C GLU A 82 4.62 16.05 -4.97
N THR A 83 5.80 16.07 -4.37
CA THR A 83 5.93 15.82 -2.93
C THR A 83 5.23 16.89 -2.11
N ALA A 84 5.37 18.18 -2.47
CA ALA A 84 4.68 19.26 -1.81
C ALA A 84 3.15 19.16 -1.93
N LEU A 85 2.64 18.79 -3.12
CA LEU A 85 1.20 18.57 -3.34
C LEU A 85 0.66 17.42 -2.47
N LEU A 86 1.36 16.30 -2.41
CA LEU A 86 0.95 15.13 -1.62
C LEU A 86 1.07 15.38 -0.11
N GLN A 87 2.08 16.12 0.34
CA GLN A 87 2.20 16.56 1.73
C GLN A 87 1.03 17.48 2.13
N LYS A 88 0.70 18.46 1.29
CA LYS A 88 -0.47 19.34 1.50
C LYS A 88 -1.77 18.56 1.54
N SER A 89 -1.93 17.59 0.63
CA SER A 89 -3.10 16.71 0.59
C SER A 89 -3.23 15.87 1.88
N SER A 90 -2.13 15.27 2.35
CA SER A 90 -2.10 14.52 3.62
C SER A 90 -2.43 15.41 4.81
N GLN A 91 -1.90 16.64 4.86
CA GLN A 91 -2.21 17.61 5.91
C GLN A 91 -3.71 17.96 5.93
N SER A 92 -4.32 18.17 4.76
CA SER A 92 -5.76 18.46 4.64
C SER A 92 -6.61 17.29 5.13
N ILE A 93 -6.26 16.05 4.79
CA ILE A 93 -6.94 14.84 5.27
C ILE A 93 -6.78 14.72 6.80
N ASN A 94 -5.57 14.89 7.32
CA ASN A 94 -5.27 14.82 8.74
C ASN A 94 -5.99 15.92 9.54
N GLN A 95 -6.21 17.10 8.94
CA GLN A 95 -7.01 18.16 9.54
C GLN A 95 -8.46 17.71 9.71
N ILE A 96 -9.08 17.13 8.67
CA ILE A 96 -10.45 16.61 8.73
C ILE A 96 -10.56 15.49 9.78
N ILE A 97 -9.59 14.59 9.85
CA ILE A 97 -9.56 13.51 10.85
C ILE A 97 -9.60 14.10 12.27
N ARG A 98 -8.78 15.12 12.55
CA ARG A 98 -8.75 15.81 13.86
C ARG A 98 -10.04 16.56 14.14
N GLU A 99 -10.56 17.35 13.19
CA GLU A 99 -11.79 18.14 13.36
C GLU A 99 -13.02 17.27 13.59
N LYS A 100 -13.02 16.06 13.04
CA LYS A 100 -14.11 15.08 13.23
C LYS A 100 -13.83 14.10 14.37
N GLU A 101 -12.73 14.26 15.09
CA GLU A 101 -12.30 13.38 16.20
C GLU A 101 -12.27 11.91 15.82
N LEU A 102 -11.93 11.61 14.55
CA LEU A 102 -11.89 10.24 14.03
C LEU A 102 -10.66 9.51 14.59
N LYS A 103 -10.88 8.29 15.09
CA LYS A 103 -9.83 7.36 15.50
C LYS A 103 -9.62 6.33 14.39
N LEU A 104 -8.64 6.59 13.54
CA LEU A 104 -8.34 5.78 12.37
C LEU A 104 -6.99 5.09 12.59
N PRO A 105 -6.94 3.73 12.61
CA PRO A 105 -5.73 2.99 12.92
C PRO A 105 -4.81 2.89 11.69
N PHE A 106 -4.23 4.02 11.25
CA PHE A 106 -3.22 4.00 10.19
C PHE A 106 -1.93 3.32 10.67
N PRO A 107 -1.18 2.67 9.77
CA PRO A 107 0.19 2.28 10.07
C PRO A 107 1.03 3.53 10.36
N GLU A 108 2.12 3.37 11.12
CA GLU A 108 3.04 4.49 11.43
C GLU A 108 3.52 5.22 10.17
N GLU A 109 3.64 4.48 9.08
CA GLU A 109 4.15 4.96 7.80
C GLU A 109 3.25 4.50 6.66
N VAL A 110 2.85 5.43 5.79
CA VAL A 110 2.19 5.15 4.52
C VAL A 110 3.18 5.46 3.40
N ARG A 111 3.71 4.42 2.78
CA ARG A 111 4.71 4.55 1.70
C ARG A 111 4.05 4.91 0.39
N LEU A 112 4.53 5.95 -0.26
CA LEU A 112 4.06 6.43 -1.55
C LEU A 112 5.05 6.06 -2.65
N ILE A 113 4.55 5.42 -3.69
CA ILE A 113 5.28 5.02 -4.89
C ILE A 113 4.72 5.80 -6.08
N LYS A 114 5.59 6.35 -6.91
CA LYS A 114 5.23 6.92 -8.20
C LYS A 114 5.44 5.90 -9.30
N SER A 115 4.43 5.69 -10.15
CA SER A 115 4.48 4.76 -11.29
C SER A 115 3.75 5.33 -12.49
N THR A 116 4.04 4.83 -13.68
CA THR A 116 3.20 5.07 -14.87
C THR A 116 1.86 4.33 -14.78
N ILE A 117 1.72 3.42 -13.84
CA ILE A 117 0.55 2.53 -13.60
C ILE A 117 0.11 1.73 -14.84
N LYS A 118 1.01 1.49 -15.77
CA LYS A 118 0.73 0.58 -16.92
C LYS A 118 0.54 -0.87 -16.46
N GLU A 119 1.14 -1.24 -15.35
CA GLU A 119 1.01 -2.55 -14.70
C GLU A 119 -0.41 -2.83 -14.18
N GLU A 120 -1.19 -1.79 -13.91
CA GLU A 120 -2.60 -1.86 -13.44
C GLU A 120 -3.57 -1.18 -14.42
N GLY A 121 -3.27 -1.22 -15.72
CA GLY A 121 -4.17 -0.76 -16.76
C GLY A 121 -4.40 0.75 -16.81
N GLY A 122 -3.54 1.56 -16.20
CA GLY A 122 -3.62 3.03 -16.26
C GLY A 122 -4.61 3.65 -15.28
N ALA A 123 -4.90 3.01 -14.15
CA ALA A 123 -5.68 3.58 -13.05
C ALA A 123 -5.03 4.87 -12.51
N GLY A 124 -5.74 5.66 -11.70
CA GLY A 124 -5.18 6.85 -11.06
C GLY A 124 -4.24 6.50 -9.90
N GLY A 125 -4.51 5.39 -9.23
CA GLY A 125 -3.74 4.86 -8.13
C GLY A 125 -4.21 3.46 -7.75
N TYR A 126 -3.42 2.79 -6.91
CA TYR A 126 -3.81 1.53 -6.28
C TYR A 126 -3.05 1.32 -4.96
N THR A 127 -3.58 0.46 -4.11
CA THR A 127 -2.99 0.14 -2.81
C THR A 127 -2.59 -1.33 -2.74
N ARG A 128 -1.41 -1.59 -2.18
CA ARG A 128 -0.94 -2.91 -1.76
C ARG A 128 -0.38 -2.82 -0.35
N ASP A 129 -0.74 -3.76 0.53
CA ASP A 129 -0.25 -3.77 1.92
C ASP A 129 -0.32 -2.39 2.58
N THR A 130 0.82 -1.79 2.93
CA THR A 130 0.95 -0.44 3.54
C THR A 130 1.45 0.62 2.57
N TYR A 131 1.49 0.35 1.28
CA TYR A 131 1.92 1.33 0.28
C TYR A 131 0.83 1.66 -0.73
N ILE A 132 0.90 2.90 -1.22
CA ILE A 132 0.02 3.45 -2.24
C ILE A 132 0.87 3.76 -3.46
N VAL A 133 0.45 3.25 -4.61
CA VAL A 133 1.04 3.60 -5.91
C VAL A 133 0.17 4.64 -6.58
N LEU A 134 0.78 5.74 -7.00
CA LEU A 134 0.10 6.87 -7.64
C LEU A 134 0.68 7.12 -9.03
N ILE A 135 -0.19 7.55 -9.93
CA ILE A 135 0.17 7.85 -11.32
C ILE A 135 1.17 8.98 -11.43
N ASP A 136 2.08 8.91 -12.39
CA ASP A 136 3.15 9.90 -12.63
C ASP A 136 2.66 11.25 -13.20
N ARG A 137 1.36 11.37 -13.49
CA ARG A 137 0.72 12.59 -14.02
C ARG A 137 -0.17 13.29 -13.00
N LEU A 138 0.16 13.22 -11.72
CA LEU A 138 -0.63 13.83 -10.63
C LEU A 138 -0.84 15.34 -10.81
N LEU A 139 0.18 16.04 -11.33
CA LEU A 139 0.13 17.49 -11.51
C LEU A 139 -0.79 17.95 -12.66
N GLU A 140 -1.21 17.03 -13.55
CA GLU A 140 -2.19 17.34 -14.59
C GLU A 140 -3.58 17.62 -13.98
N HIS A 141 -3.88 17.04 -12.82
CA HIS A 141 -5.16 17.14 -12.13
C HIS A 141 -5.02 17.29 -10.61
N PRO A 142 -4.37 18.38 -10.14
CA PRO A 142 -4.05 18.56 -8.72
C PRO A 142 -5.29 18.63 -7.83
N GLU A 143 -6.45 19.03 -8.37
CA GLU A 143 -7.72 19.11 -7.65
C GLU A 143 -8.28 17.75 -7.22
N TYR A 144 -7.87 16.66 -7.87
CA TYR A 144 -8.30 15.30 -7.52
C TYR A 144 -7.35 14.59 -6.57
N VAL A 145 -6.11 15.07 -6.39
CA VAL A 145 -5.07 14.36 -5.64
C VAL A 145 -5.46 14.07 -4.20
N THR A 146 -6.08 15.04 -3.51
CA THR A 146 -6.52 14.85 -2.12
C THR A 146 -7.59 13.74 -2.01
N LYS A 147 -8.53 13.68 -2.96
CA LYS A 147 -9.58 12.64 -2.99
C LYS A 147 -8.98 11.28 -3.31
N LEU A 148 -8.06 11.22 -4.28
CA LEU A 148 -7.37 9.99 -4.64
C LEU A 148 -6.55 9.46 -3.45
N LEU A 149 -5.76 10.32 -2.81
CA LEU A 149 -4.97 9.93 -1.64
C LEU A 149 -5.86 9.44 -0.48
N ALA A 150 -6.99 10.10 -0.21
CA ALA A 150 -7.94 9.67 0.81
C ALA A 150 -8.57 8.32 0.47
N HIS A 151 -8.89 8.08 -0.80
CA HIS A 151 -9.43 6.81 -1.29
C HIS A 151 -8.43 5.66 -1.08
N GLU A 152 -7.20 5.85 -1.51
CA GLU A 152 -6.15 4.83 -1.35
C GLU A 152 -5.76 4.62 0.11
N ALA A 153 -5.72 5.69 0.91
CA ALA A 153 -5.48 5.59 2.34
C ALA A 153 -6.58 4.79 3.07
N PHE A 154 -7.84 4.89 2.63
CA PHE A 154 -8.91 4.04 3.14
C PHE A 154 -8.66 2.56 2.83
N HIS A 155 -8.11 2.24 1.66
CA HIS A 155 -7.69 0.87 1.35
C HIS A 155 -6.54 0.39 2.25
N VAL A 156 -5.57 1.25 2.57
CA VAL A 156 -4.52 0.93 3.56
C VAL A 156 -5.14 0.58 4.91
N LEU A 157 -6.05 1.41 5.42
CA LEU A 157 -6.77 1.17 6.67
C LEU A 157 -7.49 -0.17 6.68
N THR A 158 -8.32 -0.43 5.67
CA THR A 158 -9.20 -1.60 5.63
C THR A 158 -8.43 -2.91 5.40
N ARG A 159 -7.29 -2.87 4.72
CA ARG A 159 -6.44 -4.04 4.51
C ARG A 159 -5.65 -4.42 5.75
N ASN A 160 -5.17 -3.42 6.49
CA ASN A 160 -4.33 -3.65 7.65
C ASN A 160 -5.12 -3.82 8.96
N ASN A 161 -6.44 -3.55 8.95
CA ASN A 161 -7.29 -3.62 10.13
C ASN A 161 -8.59 -4.38 9.82
N PRO A 162 -8.61 -5.71 9.93
CA PRO A 162 -9.80 -6.52 9.60
C PRO A 162 -11.05 -6.13 10.39
N ASP A 163 -10.92 -5.82 11.68
CA ASP A 163 -12.04 -5.41 12.51
C ASP A 163 -12.59 -4.02 12.10
N PHE A 164 -11.71 -3.09 11.78
CA PHE A 164 -12.09 -1.80 11.22
C PHE A 164 -12.81 -1.98 9.90
N ARG A 165 -12.26 -2.81 8.99
CA ARG A 165 -12.90 -3.16 7.71
C ARG A 165 -14.30 -3.70 7.90
N LYS A 166 -14.48 -4.68 8.79
CA LYS A 166 -15.78 -5.28 9.08
C LYS A 166 -16.79 -4.24 9.54
N LYS A 167 -16.40 -3.36 10.46
CA LYS A 167 -17.26 -2.26 10.96
C LYS A 167 -17.63 -1.29 9.84
N MET A 168 -16.67 -0.83 9.05
CA MET A 168 -16.91 0.14 7.98
C MET A 168 -17.81 -0.41 6.89
N TYR A 169 -17.56 -1.65 6.44
CA TYR A 169 -18.41 -2.28 5.43
C TYR A 169 -19.83 -2.56 5.92
N SER A 170 -20.02 -2.87 7.21
CA SER A 170 -21.36 -3.07 7.79
C SER A 170 -22.20 -1.79 7.76
N ILE A 171 -21.60 -0.60 7.88
CA ILE A 171 -22.30 0.70 7.80
C ILE A 171 -22.95 0.89 6.42
N ILE A 172 -22.33 0.39 5.36
CA ILE A 172 -22.84 0.48 3.98
C ILE A 172 -23.57 -0.79 3.53
N GLY A 173 -23.90 -1.69 4.48
CA GLY A 173 -24.75 -2.86 4.24
C GLY A 173 -24.02 -4.10 3.74
N PHE A 174 -22.67 -4.11 3.72
CA PHE A 174 -21.90 -5.30 3.36
C PHE A 174 -21.51 -6.11 4.60
N ASN A 175 -21.85 -7.40 4.61
CA ASN A 175 -21.35 -8.36 5.60
C ASN A 175 -20.16 -9.12 5.01
N ILE A 176 -19.00 -9.01 5.66
CA ILE A 176 -17.82 -9.79 5.32
C ILE A 176 -17.97 -11.14 6.04
N LEU A 177 -18.05 -12.21 5.26
CA LEU A 177 -18.12 -13.60 5.73
C LEU A 177 -16.75 -14.07 6.25
#